data_4c24c5e3d2d76bd510a765544856ab8d
#
_entry.id   4c24c5e3d2d76bd510a765544856ab8d
#
_cell.length_a   1.000
_cell.length_b   1.000
_cell.length_c   1.000
_cell.angle_alpha   90.00
_cell.angle_beta   90.00
_cell.angle_gamma   90.00
#
_symmetry.space_group_name_H-M   'P 1'
#
loop_
_entity.id
_entity.type
_entity.pdbx_description
1 polymer ?
#
loop_
_entity_poly.entity_id
_entity_poly.type
_entity_poly.pdbx_seq_one_letter_code
_entity_poly.pdbx_strand_id
1 'polypeptide(L)'
;MNLQRYACYLIVQNGDPRKEVIALGQTYFAIQTYRQEIADHFNQLNKDRRRLVVRGDIKQWNQLLVETAHDAGVITNEEFAMFQNAGYMGLYGGLDVEDIHDRKGLTARQKILDYMGSTELIANLFRISQTKEKLRKDRVEGAEAAIKVHYSVGKEVRSAIEKIGG
;
A
#
# COMPACT_ATOMS: atom_id res chain seq x y z
N MET A 1 -17.34 -8.74 -21.53
CA MET A 1 -16.66 -9.20 -20.30
C MET A 1 -16.25 -10.65 -20.49
N ASN A 2 -15.01 -11.01 -20.14
CA ASN A 2 -14.56 -12.40 -20.22
C ASN A 2 -15.10 -13.16 -18.99
N LEU A 3 -16.00 -14.14 -19.20
CA LEU A 3 -16.64 -14.94 -18.14
C LEU A 3 -15.63 -15.66 -17.23
N GLN A 4 -14.52 -16.16 -17.80
CA GLN A 4 -13.47 -16.82 -17.02
C GLN A 4 -12.81 -15.84 -16.05
N ARG A 5 -12.53 -14.61 -16.49
CA ARG A 5 -11.95 -13.56 -15.64
C ARG A 5 -12.91 -13.16 -14.51
N TYR A 6 -14.19 -13.07 -14.81
CA TYR A 6 -15.22 -12.77 -13.81
C TYR A 6 -15.36 -13.89 -12.76
N ALA A 7 -15.32 -15.14 -13.20
CA ALA A 7 -15.33 -16.28 -12.28
C ALA A 7 -14.09 -16.29 -11.37
N CYS A 8 -12.90 -16.03 -11.91
CA CYS A 8 -11.67 -15.89 -11.12
C CYS A 8 -11.79 -14.76 -10.08
N TYR A 9 -12.36 -13.62 -10.47
CA TYR A 9 -12.62 -12.50 -9.56
C TYR A 9 -13.50 -12.93 -8.38
N LEU A 10 -14.62 -13.62 -8.64
CA LEU A 10 -15.54 -14.07 -7.58
C LEU A 10 -14.87 -15.10 -6.65
N ILE A 11 -14.10 -16.03 -7.19
CA ILE A 11 -13.37 -17.04 -6.39
C ILE A 11 -12.36 -16.34 -5.47
N VAL A 12 -11.60 -15.40 -6.00
CA VAL A 12 -10.57 -14.68 -5.26
C VAL A 12 -11.20 -13.77 -4.20
N GLN A 13 -12.27 -13.05 -4.51
CA GLN A 13 -12.96 -12.16 -3.56
C GLN A 13 -13.57 -12.91 -2.36
N ASN A 14 -14.04 -14.14 -2.58
CA ASN A 14 -14.66 -14.97 -1.55
C ASN A 14 -13.70 -16.01 -0.95
N GLY A 15 -12.48 -16.09 -1.41
CA GLY A 15 -11.47 -17.03 -0.94
C GLY A 15 -10.84 -16.64 0.39
N ASP A 16 -10.19 -17.61 1.03
CA ASP A 16 -9.45 -17.39 2.28
C ASP A 16 -8.16 -16.60 2.01
N PRO A 17 -8.02 -15.35 2.52
CA PRO A 17 -6.87 -14.52 2.28
C PRO A 17 -5.57 -15.03 2.91
N ARG A 18 -5.64 -16.04 3.77
CA ARG A 18 -4.45 -16.70 4.32
C ARG A 18 -3.75 -17.61 3.31
N LYS A 19 -4.45 -18.01 2.24
CA LYS A 19 -3.84 -18.73 1.13
C LYS A 19 -3.11 -17.73 0.22
N GLU A 20 -1.82 -17.95 -0.01
CA GLU A 20 -0.96 -17.06 -0.80
C GLU A 20 -1.57 -16.72 -2.18
N VAL A 21 -2.04 -17.72 -2.89
CA VAL A 21 -2.67 -17.56 -4.23
C VAL A 21 -3.91 -16.66 -4.17
N ILE A 22 -4.72 -16.78 -3.11
CA ILE A 22 -5.91 -15.94 -2.93
C ILE A 22 -5.52 -14.52 -2.56
N ALA A 23 -4.56 -14.34 -1.64
CA ALA A 23 -4.05 -13.02 -1.25
C ALA A 23 -3.46 -12.26 -2.45
N LEU A 24 -2.66 -12.93 -3.28
CA LEU A 24 -2.10 -12.36 -4.51
C LEU A 24 -3.18 -11.96 -5.51
N GLY A 25 -4.19 -12.82 -5.69
CA GLY A 25 -5.33 -12.53 -6.56
C GLY A 25 -6.17 -11.36 -6.05
N GLN A 26 -6.44 -11.28 -4.76
CA GLN A 26 -7.14 -10.14 -4.16
C GLN A 26 -6.35 -8.84 -4.35
N THR A 27 -5.04 -8.88 -4.16
CA THR A 27 -4.14 -7.73 -4.41
C THR A 27 -4.20 -7.30 -5.88
N TYR A 28 -4.11 -8.25 -6.81
CA TYR A 28 -4.22 -7.97 -8.24
C TYR A 28 -5.54 -7.28 -8.60
N PHE A 29 -6.67 -7.86 -8.18
CA PHE A 29 -7.98 -7.31 -8.52
C PHE A 29 -8.24 -5.96 -7.84
N ALA A 30 -7.78 -5.77 -6.60
CA ALA A 30 -7.87 -4.49 -5.91
C ALA A 30 -7.09 -3.39 -6.66
N ILE A 31 -5.86 -3.67 -7.09
CA ILE A 31 -5.05 -2.73 -7.88
C ILE A 31 -5.75 -2.43 -9.22
N GLN A 32 -6.25 -3.45 -9.92
CA GLN A 32 -6.92 -3.26 -11.22
C GLN A 32 -8.24 -2.50 -11.07
N THR A 33 -9.05 -2.81 -10.04
CA THR A 33 -10.30 -2.10 -9.77
C THR A 33 -10.03 -0.64 -9.46
N TYR A 34 -9.05 -0.34 -8.60
CA TYR A 34 -8.70 1.02 -8.25
C TYR A 34 -8.14 1.80 -9.46
N ARG A 35 -7.34 1.15 -10.31
CA ARG A 35 -6.89 1.74 -11.58
C ARG A 35 -8.03 2.04 -12.52
N GLN A 36 -9.05 1.17 -12.60
CA GLN A 36 -10.23 1.38 -13.43
C GLN A 36 -11.09 2.51 -12.90
N GLU A 37 -11.37 2.55 -11.60
CA GLU A 37 -12.12 3.64 -10.97
C GLU A 37 -11.42 4.99 -11.16
N ILE A 38 -10.09 5.00 -11.00
CA ILE A 38 -9.28 6.16 -11.31
C ILE A 38 -9.40 6.53 -12.78
N ALA A 39 -9.28 5.58 -13.70
CA ALA A 39 -9.38 5.86 -15.13
C ALA A 39 -10.76 6.45 -15.50
N ASP A 40 -11.83 5.90 -14.94
CA ASP A 40 -13.20 6.36 -15.20
C ASP A 40 -13.47 7.76 -14.62
N HIS A 41 -12.97 8.04 -13.42
CA HIS A 41 -13.08 9.34 -12.78
C HIS A 41 -12.12 10.39 -13.35
N PHE A 42 -10.93 9.94 -13.79
CA PHE A 42 -9.82 10.82 -14.12
C PHE A 42 -9.62 11.11 -15.60
N ASN A 43 -10.37 10.48 -16.50
CA ASN A 43 -10.28 10.82 -17.93
C ASN A 43 -10.62 12.29 -18.22
N GLN A 44 -11.30 12.97 -17.28
CA GLN A 44 -11.65 14.40 -17.35
C GLN A 44 -10.69 15.33 -16.59
N LEU A 45 -9.75 14.78 -15.80
CA LEU A 45 -8.79 15.58 -15.02
C LEU A 45 -7.41 15.57 -15.68
N ASN A 46 -6.72 16.71 -15.62
CA ASN A 46 -5.33 16.76 -16.05
C ASN A 46 -4.43 15.96 -15.09
N LYS A 47 -3.23 15.60 -15.54
CA LYS A 47 -2.28 14.74 -14.82
C LYS A 47 -1.96 15.24 -13.40
N ASP A 48 -1.87 16.53 -13.21
CA ASP A 48 -1.51 17.13 -11.92
C ASP A 48 -2.66 17.04 -10.91
N ARG A 49 -3.90 17.27 -11.35
CA ARG A 49 -5.08 17.09 -10.50
C ARG A 49 -5.29 15.64 -10.10
N ARG A 50 -5.01 14.68 -11.01
CA ARG A 50 -5.04 13.25 -10.70
C ARG A 50 -4.11 12.89 -9.55
N ARG A 51 -2.87 13.37 -9.61
CA ARG A 51 -1.88 13.14 -8.55
C ARG A 51 -2.31 13.74 -7.22
N LEU A 52 -2.90 14.94 -7.23
CA LEU A 52 -3.36 15.61 -6.02
C LEU A 52 -4.48 14.85 -5.30
N VAL A 53 -5.42 14.25 -6.04
CA VAL A 53 -6.51 13.45 -5.45
C VAL A 53 -5.95 12.18 -4.80
N VAL A 54 -5.13 11.41 -5.51
CA VAL A 54 -4.52 10.18 -4.95
C VAL A 54 -3.63 10.51 -3.75
N ARG A 55 -2.90 11.61 -3.80
CA ARG A 55 -2.09 12.08 -2.67
C ARG A 55 -2.95 12.46 -1.46
N GLY A 56 -4.10 13.09 -1.69
CA GLY A 56 -5.07 13.39 -0.64
C GLY A 56 -5.58 12.12 0.05
N ASP A 57 -5.92 11.12 -0.74
CA ASP A 57 -6.35 9.80 -0.24
C ASP A 57 -5.23 9.15 0.60
N ILE A 58 -3.99 9.14 0.13
CA ILE A 58 -2.85 8.60 0.88
C ILE A 58 -2.66 9.31 2.22
N LYS A 59 -2.78 10.62 2.25
CA LYS A 59 -2.65 11.39 3.49
C LYS A 59 -3.71 10.97 4.52
N GLN A 60 -4.95 10.85 4.09
CA GLN A 60 -6.07 10.43 4.95
C GLN A 60 -5.89 8.99 5.43
N TRP A 61 -5.56 8.06 4.54
CA TRP A 61 -5.32 6.66 4.89
C TRP A 61 -4.10 6.48 5.80
N ASN A 62 -3.07 7.28 5.61
CA ASN A 62 -1.88 7.24 6.46
C ASN A 62 -2.20 7.70 7.90
N GLN A 63 -3.07 8.70 8.06
CA GLN A 63 -3.56 9.10 9.37
C GLN A 63 -4.33 7.95 10.05
N LEU A 64 -5.24 7.29 9.35
CA LEU A 64 -5.98 6.13 9.87
C LEU A 64 -5.05 4.94 10.20
N LEU A 65 -3.99 4.76 9.43
CA LEU A 65 -2.99 3.73 9.70
C LEU A 65 -2.21 4.04 11.00
N VAL A 66 -1.82 5.30 11.20
CA VAL A 66 -1.13 5.75 12.43
C VAL A 66 -2.00 5.50 13.66
N GLU A 67 -3.29 5.84 13.60
CA GLU A 67 -4.24 5.57 14.67
C GLU A 67 -4.35 4.06 14.96
N THR A 68 -4.47 3.24 13.92
CA THR A 68 -4.55 1.78 14.07
C THR A 68 -3.23 1.18 14.61
N ALA A 69 -2.08 1.71 14.20
CA ALA A 69 -0.77 1.29 14.71
C ALA A 69 -0.62 1.66 16.20
N HIS A 70 -1.09 2.85 16.60
CA HIS A 70 -1.13 3.26 18.00
C HIS A 70 -1.98 2.29 18.84
N ASP A 71 -3.17 1.93 18.37
CA ASP A 71 -4.04 0.96 19.03
C ASP A 71 -3.38 -0.44 19.12
N ALA A 72 -2.53 -0.78 18.17
CA ALA A 72 -1.74 -2.01 18.18
C ALA A 72 -0.48 -1.95 19.07
N GLY A 73 -0.20 -0.81 19.71
CA GLY A 73 0.89 -0.66 20.67
C GLY A 73 2.16 0.02 20.14
N VAL A 74 2.08 0.70 18.99
CA VAL A 74 3.15 1.60 18.51
C VAL A 74 2.98 2.95 19.21
N ILE A 75 3.85 3.30 20.13
CA ILE A 75 3.63 4.43 21.04
C ILE A 75 4.66 5.55 20.85
N THR A 76 5.95 5.20 20.75
CA THR A 76 7.01 6.23 20.68
C THR A 76 7.22 6.74 19.24
N ASN A 77 7.81 7.93 19.12
CA ASN A 77 8.16 8.50 17.82
C ASN A 77 9.13 7.60 17.04
N GLU A 78 10.09 6.99 17.75
CA GLU A 78 11.02 6.04 17.15
C GLU A 78 10.29 4.81 16.62
N GLU A 79 9.35 4.24 17.39
CA GLU A 79 8.55 3.10 16.95
C GLU A 79 7.69 3.45 15.73
N PHE A 80 7.08 4.64 15.68
CA PHE A 80 6.35 5.13 14.51
C PHE A 80 7.26 5.30 13.29
N ALA A 81 8.48 5.84 13.46
CA ALA A 81 9.45 5.95 12.38
C ALA A 81 9.86 4.58 11.86
N MET A 82 10.14 3.62 12.74
CA MET A 82 10.44 2.24 12.37
C MET A 82 9.26 1.56 11.68
N PHE A 83 8.04 1.77 12.17
CA PHE A 83 6.82 1.25 11.57
C PHE A 83 6.63 1.77 10.14
N GLN A 84 6.78 3.07 9.91
CA GLN A 84 6.65 3.67 8.59
C GLN A 84 7.76 3.19 7.63
N ASN A 85 9.00 3.16 8.10
CA ASN A 85 10.13 2.65 7.32
C ASN A 85 9.95 1.18 6.93
N ALA A 86 9.45 0.34 7.84
CA ALA A 86 9.19 -1.07 7.56
C ALA A 86 8.24 -1.27 6.36
N GLY A 87 7.19 -0.46 6.26
CA GLY A 87 6.29 -0.48 5.12
C GLY A 87 6.95 -0.11 3.81
N TYR A 88 7.80 0.91 3.81
CA TYR A 88 8.59 1.28 2.63
C TYR A 88 9.61 0.20 2.28
N MET A 89 10.37 -0.30 3.24
CA MET A 89 11.34 -1.37 3.02
C MET A 89 10.70 -2.62 2.41
N GLY A 90 9.52 -3.01 2.88
CA GLY A 90 8.77 -4.11 2.28
C GLY A 90 8.42 -3.85 0.82
N LEU A 91 7.82 -2.70 0.53
CA LEU A 91 7.36 -2.35 -0.82
C LEU A 91 8.51 -2.07 -1.80
N TYR A 92 9.61 -1.48 -1.34
CA TYR A 92 10.74 -1.06 -2.18
C TYR A 92 11.94 -2.02 -2.11
N GLY A 93 11.74 -3.25 -1.66
CA GLY A 93 12.77 -4.29 -1.69
C GLY A 93 13.96 -4.03 -0.78
N GLY A 94 13.70 -3.48 0.40
CA GLY A 94 14.70 -3.19 1.43
C GLY A 94 15.11 -1.73 1.51
N LEU A 95 14.67 -0.88 0.59
CA LEU A 95 14.96 0.56 0.63
C LEU A 95 14.10 1.26 1.68
N ASP A 96 14.71 1.98 2.58
CA ASP A 96 14.03 2.85 3.54
C ASP A 96 13.67 4.21 2.93
N VAL A 97 13.12 5.12 3.74
CA VAL A 97 12.71 6.46 3.29
C VAL A 97 13.91 7.26 2.76
N GLU A 98 15.08 7.15 3.41
CA GLU A 98 16.29 7.89 3.02
C GLU A 98 16.83 7.34 1.69
N ASP A 99 16.93 6.02 1.56
CA ASP A 99 17.35 5.36 0.33
C ASP A 99 16.45 5.74 -0.87
N ILE A 100 15.13 5.77 -0.66
CA ILE A 100 14.17 6.16 -1.70
C ILE A 100 14.36 7.64 -2.07
N HIS A 101 14.56 8.49 -1.07
CA HIS A 101 14.79 9.92 -1.24
C HIS A 101 16.06 10.18 -2.08
N ASP A 102 17.16 9.52 -1.74
CA ASP A 102 18.43 9.61 -2.46
C ASP A 102 18.30 9.06 -3.89
N ARG A 103 17.66 7.91 -4.06
CA ARG A 103 17.44 7.30 -5.37
C ARG A 103 16.62 8.18 -6.32
N LYS A 104 15.69 8.97 -5.79
CA LYS A 104 14.91 9.94 -6.56
C LYS A 104 15.64 11.28 -6.76
N GLY A 105 16.83 11.46 -6.18
CA GLY A 105 17.61 12.69 -6.27
C GLY A 105 16.93 13.89 -5.62
N LEU A 106 16.22 13.68 -4.51
CA LEU A 106 15.45 14.71 -3.85
C LEU A 106 16.30 15.50 -2.85
N THR A 107 15.96 16.78 -2.66
CA THR A 107 16.56 17.61 -1.61
C THR A 107 15.86 17.39 -0.27
N ALA A 108 16.52 17.69 0.84
CA ALA A 108 16.00 17.48 2.21
C ALA A 108 14.59 18.06 2.48
N ARG A 109 14.18 19.07 1.71
CA ARG A 109 12.85 19.70 1.84
C ARG A 109 11.75 19.02 1.01
N GLN A 110 12.15 18.17 0.06
CA GLN A 110 11.21 17.51 -0.85
C GLN A 110 10.71 16.21 -0.24
N LYS A 111 9.41 15.99 -0.30
CA LYS A 111 8.78 14.77 0.23
C LYS A 111 8.65 13.72 -0.87
N ILE A 112 8.96 12.47 -0.57
CA ILE A 112 8.91 11.38 -1.56
C ILE A 112 7.54 11.23 -2.22
N LEU A 113 6.44 11.45 -1.49
CA LEU A 113 5.07 11.36 -2.03
C LEU A 113 4.80 12.37 -3.16
N ASP A 114 5.48 13.52 -3.16
CA ASP A 114 5.33 14.54 -4.19
C ASP A 114 5.96 14.15 -5.53
N TYR A 115 6.86 13.18 -5.50
CA TYR A 115 7.65 12.69 -6.63
C TYR A 115 7.35 11.26 -7.02
N MET A 116 6.23 10.71 -6.55
CA MET A 116 5.72 9.41 -6.95
C MET A 116 4.81 9.53 -8.16
N GLY A 117 4.94 8.59 -9.09
CA GLY A 117 3.98 8.41 -10.18
C GLY A 117 2.66 7.82 -9.68
N SER A 118 1.61 7.87 -10.50
CA SER A 118 0.27 7.39 -10.10
C SER A 118 0.25 5.91 -9.71
N THR A 119 0.96 5.05 -10.41
CA THR A 119 1.05 3.62 -10.08
C THR A 119 1.75 3.39 -8.74
N GLU A 120 2.83 4.12 -8.50
CA GLU A 120 3.59 4.05 -7.24
C GLU A 120 2.75 4.54 -6.05
N LEU A 121 1.99 5.63 -6.22
CA LEU A 121 1.04 6.13 -5.23
C LEU A 121 -0.07 5.12 -4.92
N ILE A 122 -0.62 4.46 -5.93
CA ILE A 122 -1.64 3.42 -5.76
C ILE A 122 -1.09 2.21 -4.99
N ALA A 123 0.13 1.77 -5.28
CA ALA A 123 0.78 0.69 -4.56
C ALA A 123 0.97 1.04 -3.06
N ASN A 124 1.37 2.27 -2.77
CA ASN A 124 1.49 2.76 -1.40
C ASN A 124 0.14 2.85 -0.69
N LEU A 125 -0.89 3.36 -1.35
CA LEU A 125 -2.24 3.41 -0.80
C LEU A 125 -2.77 2.00 -0.47
N PHE A 126 -2.54 1.05 -1.36
CA PHE A 126 -2.93 -0.35 -1.14
C PHE A 126 -2.17 -0.97 0.04
N ARG A 127 -0.85 -0.76 0.14
CA ARG A 127 -0.04 -1.17 1.28
C ARG A 127 -0.61 -0.64 2.60
N ILE A 128 -0.91 0.65 2.66
CA ILE A 128 -1.44 1.32 3.85
C ILE A 128 -2.79 0.71 4.25
N SER A 129 -3.72 0.57 3.30
CA SER A 129 -5.05 0.04 3.57
C SER A 129 -5.00 -1.42 4.06
N GLN A 130 -4.18 -2.26 3.43
CA GLN A 130 -4.04 -3.67 3.82
C GLN A 130 -3.35 -3.85 5.17
N THR A 131 -2.37 -3.01 5.49
CA THR A 131 -1.73 -3.02 6.81
C THR A 131 -2.73 -2.70 7.90
N LYS A 132 -3.52 -1.64 7.71
CA LYS A 132 -4.58 -1.26 8.64
C LYS A 132 -5.57 -2.41 8.89
N GLU A 133 -6.07 -3.03 7.83
CA GLU A 133 -7.01 -4.15 7.93
C GLU A 133 -6.37 -5.36 8.65
N LYS A 134 -5.12 -5.66 8.33
CA LYS A 134 -4.40 -6.79 8.94
C LYS A 134 -4.13 -6.57 10.43
N LEU A 135 -3.71 -5.38 10.84
CA LEU A 135 -3.50 -5.04 12.25
C LEU A 135 -4.78 -5.26 13.07
N ARG A 136 -5.93 -4.88 12.53
CA ARG A 136 -7.23 -5.06 13.18
C ARG A 136 -7.69 -6.51 13.20
N LYS A 137 -7.65 -7.16 12.05
CA LYS A 137 -8.17 -8.52 11.86
C LYS A 137 -7.40 -9.54 12.68
N ASP A 138 -6.08 -9.44 12.68
CA ASP A 138 -5.20 -10.37 13.39
C ASP A 138 -4.99 -9.99 14.86
N ARG A 139 -5.63 -8.90 15.31
CA ARG A 139 -5.50 -8.36 16.68
C ARG A 139 -4.05 -8.23 17.12
N VAL A 140 -3.25 -7.59 16.26
CA VAL A 140 -1.81 -7.44 16.47
C VAL A 140 -1.56 -6.58 17.69
N GLU A 141 -0.70 -7.05 18.60
CA GLU A 141 -0.33 -6.34 19.82
C GLU A 141 1.19 -6.17 19.91
N GLY A 142 1.62 -4.96 20.18
CA GLY A 142 3.02 -4.57 20.36
C GLY A 142 3.67 -3.99 19.09
N ALA A 143 4.56 -3.03 19.31
CA ALA A 143 5.24 -2.30 18.25
C ALA A 143 6.03 -3.22 17.30
N GLU A 144 6.77 -4.18 17.86
CA GLU A 144 7.57 -5.11 17.05
C GLU A 144 6.69 -5.96 16.11
N ALA A 145 5.56 -6.47 16.61
CA ALA A 145 4.63 -7.23 15.81
C ALA A 145 3.97 -6.37 14.72
N ALA A 146 3.58 -5.14 15.04
CA ALA A 146 3.02 -4.19 14.08
C ALA A 146 4.02 -3.82 12.98
N ILE A 147 5.29 -3.59 13.33
CA ILE A 147 6.38 -3.32 12.39
C ILE A 147 6.57 -4.50 11.42
N LYS A 148 6.61 -5.73 11.92
CA LYS A 148 6.71 -6.95 11.10
C LYS A 148 5.53 -7.10 10.15
N VAL A 149 4.32 -6.80 10.59
CA VAL A 149 3.11 -6.83 9.76
C VAL A 149 3.23 -5.81 8.63
N HIS A 150 3.62 -4.57 8.91
CA HIS A 150 3.74 -3.53 7.89
C HIS A 150 4.79 -3.88 6.83
N TYR A 151 5.95 -4.40 7.25
CA TYR A 151 6.98 -4.91 6.34
C TYR A 151 6.45 -6.05 5.47
N SER A 152 5.80 -7.04 6.07
CA SER A 152 5.26 -8.21 5.36
C SER A 152 4.22 -7.80 4.33
N VAL A 153 3.29 -6.92 4.67
CA VAL A 153 2.28 -6.39 3.73
C VAL A 153 2.95 -5.66 2.58
N GLY A 154 3.94 -4.81 2.84
CA GLY A 154 4.70 -4.13 1.79
C GLY A 154 5.37 -5.11 0.83
N LYS A 155 5.99 -6.17 1.37
CA LYS A 155 6.63 -7.24 0.59
C LYS A 155 5.61 -8.01 -0.27
N GLU A 156 4.44 -8.32 0.26
CA GLU A 156 3.38 -9.01 -0.50
C GLU A 156 2.84 -8.15 -1.65
N VAL A 157 2.63 -6.85 -1.41
CA VAL A 157 2.22 -5.91 -2.46
C VAL A 157 3.27 -5.84 -3.56
N ARG A 158 4.55 -5.75 -3.22
CA ARG A 158 5.65 -5.79 -4.17
C ARG A 158 5.64 -7.07 -4.99
N SER A 159 5.57 -8.23 -4.33
CA SER A 159 5.56 -9.54 -4.97
C SER A 159 4.40 -9.66 -5.97
N ALA A 160 3.22 -9.16 -5.61
CA ALA A 160 2.07 -9.14 -6.50
C ALA A 160 2.30 -8.27 -7.74
N ILE A 161 2.89 -7.09 -7.58
CA ILE A 161 3.22 -6.18 -8.68
C ILE A 161 4.23 -6.84 -9.64
N GLU A 162 5.28 -7.45 -9.10
CA GLU A 162 6.31 -8.14 -9.89
C GLU A 162 5.71 -9.32 -10.69
N LYS A 163 4.82 -10.11 -10.09
CA LYS A 163 4.15 -11.24 -10.77
C LYS A 163 3.22 -10.82 -11.90
N ILE A 164 2.67 -9.62 -11.87
CA ILE A 164 1.83 -9.09 -12.95
C ILE A 164 2.61 -8.25 -13.98
N GLY A 165 3.93 -8.23 -13.89
CA GLY A 165 4.82 -7.55 -14.85
C GLY A 165 5.05 -6.07 -14.55
N GLY A 166 4.93 -5.69 -13.32
CA GLY A 166 5.21 -4.32 -12.84
C GLY A 166 6.64 -4.13 -12.37
#